data_8a5574563b8ffb8a558d695a111a33e9
#
_entry.id   8a5574563b8ffb8a558d695a111a33e9
#
_cell.length_a   1.000
_cell.length_b   1.000
_cell.length_c   1.000
_cell.angle_alpha   90.00
_cell.angle_beta   90.00
_cell.angle_gamma   90.00
#
_symmetry.space_group_name_H-M   'P 1'
#
loop_
_entity.id
_entity.type
_entity.pdbx_description
1 polymer ?
#
loop_
_entity_poly.entity_id
_entity_poly.type
_entity_poly.pdbx_seq_one_letter_code
_entity_poly.pdbx_strand_id
1 'polypeptide(L)'
;SGGADGAPPHLELGLTGYREYVGTHLIDASERRALEDDGERDHGERGAHMANALGCEAVLVTSDGHAVLLRRSGEVATHGGLYNGPSGHPEPSRAVVEGDDKETRAVEAAARVRNELYASVLMETHEEVGVPLEKLKAPTLLGVMADPTGKPDLLFLVRTELDAAAVRECYAAGAEEG
;
A
#
# COMPACT_ATOMS: atom_id res chain seq x y z
N SER A 1 6.42 11.38 16.20
CA SER A 1 5.79 11.73 17.48
C SER A 1 4.29 11.51 17.30
N GLY A 2 3.75 10.42 17.89
CA GLY A 2 2.34 10.07 17.80
C GLY A 2 1.49 11.16 18.47
N GLY A 3 0.55 11.73 17.70
CA GLY A 3 -0.47 12.60 18.21
C GLY A 3 -1.40 11.84 19.16
N ALA A 4 -1.49 12.29 20.40
CA ALA A 4 -2.20 11.66 21.49
C ALA A 4 -3.69 12.07 21.56
N ASP A 5 -4.31 12.50 20.47
CA ASP A 5 -5.64 13.12 20.53
C ASP A 5 -6.77 12.31 19.87
N GLY A 6 -6.66 11.02 19.71
CA GLY A 6 -7.81 10.15 19.36
C GLY A 6 -8.61 10.53 18.08
N ALA A 7 -8.20 11.54 17.33
CA ALA A 7 -8.79 11.88 16.05
C ALA A 7 -8.44 10.80 15.01
N PRO A 8 -9.39 10.39 14.17
CA PRO A 8 -9.11 9.44 13.11
C PRO A 8 -8.05 10.02 12.14
N PRO A 9 -7.17 9.18 11.56
CA PRO A 9 -6.21 9.64 10.58
C PRO A 9 -6.94 10.25 9.39
N HIS A 10 -6.46 11.42 8.94
CA HIS A 10 -6.95 12.10 7.74
C HIS A 10 -5.91 11.91 6.62
N LEU A 11 -6.36 11.44 5.45
CA LEU A 11 -5.54 11.28 4.26
C LEU A 11 -6.12 12.12 3.12
N GLU A 12 -5.31 12.97 2.54
CA GLU A 12 -5.61 13.65 1.29
C GLU A 12 -4.98 12.87 0.15
N LEU A 13 -5.81 12.38 -0.78
CA LEU A 13 -5.37 11.50 -1.86
C LEU A 13 -5.61 12.17 -3.20
N GLY A 14 -4.61 12.10 -4.07
CA GLY A 14 -4.67 12.51 -5.47
C GLY A 14 -4.38 11.34 -6.40
N LEU A 15 -4.47 11.59 -7.70
CA LEU A 15 -4.07 10.63 -8.72
C LEU A 15 -2.60 10.84 -9.09
N THR A 16 -1.87 9.73 -9.19
CA THR A 16 -0.50 9.69 -9.67
C THR A 16 -0.28 8.43 -10.49
N GLY A 17 0.88 8.28 -11.12
CA GLY A 17 1.20 7.13 -11.93
C GLY A 17 2.66 6.70 -11.80
N TYR A 18 2.99 5.58 -12.42
CA TYR A 18 4.34 5.00 -12.37
C TYR A 18 5.39 5.96 -12.96
N ARG A 19 5.03 6.72 -14.01
CA ARG A 19 5.92 7.69 -14.63
C ARG A 19 6.33 8.80 -13.65
N GLU A 20 5.36 9.34 -12.93
CA GLU A 20 5.56 10.38 -11.93
C GLU A 20 6.38 9.82 -10.75
N TYR A 21 6.10 8.60 -10.33
CA TYR A 21 6.88 7.90 -9.30
C TYR A 21 8.35 7.74 -9.71
N VAL A 22 8.63 7.26 -10.91
CA VAL A 22 10.01 7.13 -11.42
C VAL A 22 10.69 8.50 -11.47
N GLY A 23 10.00 9.54 -11.95
CA GLY A 23 10.54 10.88 -12.11
C GLY A 23 10.74 11.67 -10.82
N THR A 24 10.26 11.18 -9.68
CA THR A 24 10.37 11.89 -8.39
C THR A 24 11.02 11.06 -7.28
N HIS A 25 10.71 9.77 -7.18
CA HIS A 25 11.22 8.90 -6.10
C HIS A 25 12.45 8.08 -6.51
N LEU A 26 12.56 7.67 -7.77
CA LEU A 26 13.67 6.82 -8.27
C LEU A 26 14.80 7.61 -8.94
N ILE A 27 14.83 8.93 -8.77
CA ILE A 27 15.92 9.82 -9.19
C ILE A 27 17.03 9.85 -8.14
N ASP A 28 18.15 10.49 -8.48
CA ASP A 28 19.27 10.66 -7.55
C ASP A 28 18.84 11.35 -6.25
N ALA A 29 19.48 10.97 -5.13
CA ALA A 29 19.14 11.51 -3.82
C ALA A 29 19.32 13.02 -3.70
N SER A 30 20.20 13.62 -4.50
CA SER A 30 20.40 15.07 -4.53
C SER A 30 19.25 15.77 -5.27
N GLU A 31 18.79 15.23 -6.39
CA GLU A 31 17.66 15.74 -7.17
C GLU A 31 16.35 15.59 -6.38
N ARG A 32 16.16 14.43 -5.71
CA ARG A 32 15.00 14.22 -4.84
C ARG A 32 14.94 15.24 -3.71
N ARG A 33 16.06 15.49 -3.03
CA ARG A 33 16.13 16.54 -1.99
C ARG A 33 15.79 17.92 -2.53
N ALA A 34 16.23 18.25 -3.74
CA ALA A 34 15.90 19.52 -4.36
C ALA A 34 14.38 19.65 -4.60
N LEU A 35 13.72 18.59 -5.10
CA LEU A 35 12.25 18.57 -5.24
C LEU A 35 11.53 18.70 -3.89
N GLU A 36 12.02 18.04 -2.85
CA GLU A 36 11.46 18.15 -1.50
C GLU A 36 11.60 19.58 -0.94
N ASP A 37 12.78 20.21 -1.11
CA ASP A 37 13.05 21.59 -0.65
C ASP A 37 12.24 22.61 -1.46
N ASP A 38 12.04 22.37 -2.76
CA ASP A 38 11.16 23.16 -3.61
C ASP A 38 9.69 23.02 -3.16
N GLY A 39 9.22 21.82 -2.85
CA GLY A 39 7.89 21.58 -2.31
C GLY A 39 7.65 22.33 -0.99
N GLU A 40 8.61 22.27 -0.06
CA GLU A 40 8.55 23.01 1.20
C GLU A 40 8.48 24.53 0.97
N ARG A 41 9.30 25.07 0.05
CA ARG A 41 9.33 26.50 -0.26
C ARG A 41 8.02 26.96 -0.90
N ASP A 42 7.48 26.20 -1.84
CA ASP A 42 6.36 26.61 -2.69
C ASP A 42 5.00 26.35 -2.04
N HIS A 43 4.89 25.31 -1.19
CA HIS A 43 3.64 24.82 -0.61
C HIS A 43 3.68 24.65 0.92
N GLY A 44 4.84 24.77 1.56
CA GLY A 44 4.98 24.50 3.00
C GLY A 44 5.02 22.99 3.35
N GLU A 45 5.18 22.13 2.35
CA GLU A 45 5.20 20.68 2.52
C GLU A 45 6.27 20.04 1.64
N ARG A 46 7.23 19.36 2.25
CA ARG A 46 8.36 18.74 1.52
C ARG A 46 7.94 17.75 0.44
N GLY A 47 6.84 17.04 0.64
CA GLY A 47 6.31 16.06 -0.30
C GLY A 47 5.47 16.63 -1.45
N ALA A 48 5.22 17.94 -1.50
CA ALA A 48 4.25 18.54 -2.43
C ALA A 48 4.61 18.37 -3.92
N HIS A 49 5.90 18.30 -4.25
CA HIS A 49 6.37 18.05 -5.61
C HIS A 49 6.69 16.58 -5.90
N MET A 50 6.41 15.68 -4.95
CA MET A 50 6.63 14.25 -5.09
C MET A 50 5.37 13.53 -5.56
N ALA A 51 5.53 12.43 -6.30
CA ALA A 51 4.40 11.62 -6.76
C ALA A 51 3.63 10.95 -5.61
N ASN A 52 4.33 10.62 -4.52
CA ASN A 52 3.78 9.99 -3.32
C ASN A 52 2.84 8.79 -3.64
N ALA A 53 3.27 7.94 -4.59
CA ALA A 53 2.49 6.78 -5.03
C ALA A 53 2.20 5.86 -3.84
N LEU A 54 0.94 5.91 -3.38
CA LEU A 54 0.51 5.20 -2.18
C LEU A 54 0.51 3.69 -2.42
N GLY A 55 1.25 2.95 -1.59
CA GLY A 55 1.20 1.51 -1.53
C GLY A 55 0.35 1.00 -0.36
N CYS A 56 0.00 -0.28 -0.42
CA CYS A 56 -0.63 -1.02 0.66
C CYS A 56 0.18 -2.28 0.93
N GLU A 57 0.59 -2.51 2.17
CA GLU A 57 1.35 -3.68 2.59
C GLU A 57 0.64 -4.41 3.72
N ALA A 58 0.60 -5.74 3.68
CA ALA A 58 0.01 -6.57 4.70
C ALA A 58 1.06 -7.20 5.62
N VAL A 59 0.86 -7.08 6.92
CA VAL A 59 1.41 -8.03 7.89
C VAL A 59 0.42 -9.18 7.99
N LEU A 60 0.62 -10.21 7.16
CA LEU A 60 -0.24 -11.41 7.19
C LEU A 60 0.17 -12.31 8.36
N VAL A 61 -0.81 -12.61 9.23
CA VAL A 61 -0.60 -13.45 10.41
C VAL A 61 -1.49 -14.71 10.33
N THR A 62 -0.88 -15.87 10.45
CA THR A 62 -1.54 -17.18 10.43
C THR A 62 -2.29 -17.47 11.75
N SER A 63 -3.17 -18.48 11.75
CA SER A 63 -3.95 -18.87 12.95
C SER A 63 -3.07 -19.38 14.10
N ASP A 64 -1.90 -19.90 13.78
CA ASP A 64 -0.88 -20.36 14.75
C ASP A 64 0.18 -19.29 15.09
N GLY A 65 -0.06 -18.01 14.65
CA GLY A 65 0.69 -16.85 15.11
C GLY A 65 1.99 -16.54 14.36
N HIS A 66 2.20 -17.11 13.17
CA HIS A 66 3.36 -16.79 12.34
C HIS A 66 3.07 -15.62 11.40
N ALA A 67 4.07 -14.73 11.22
CA ALA A 67 4.03 -13.72 10.17
C ALA A 67 4.53 -14.32 8.84
N VAL A 68 3.83 -14.01 7.76
CA VAL A 68 4.18 -14.43 6.41
C VAL A 68 4.99 -13.34 5.73
N LEU A 69 6.18 -13.68 5.26
CA LEU A 69 7.05 -12.79 4.50
C LEU A 69 7.40 -13.45 3.16
N LEU A 70 7.34 -12.65 2.11
CA LEU A 70 7.72 -13.04 0.75
C LEU A 70 9.11 -12.51 0.43
N ARG A 71 9.91 -13.31 -0.25
CA ARG A 71 11.20 -12.86 -0.78
C ARG A 71 11.01 -12.26 -2.15
N ARG A 72 11.30 -10.97 -2.29
CA ARG A 72 11.24 -10.27 -3.58
C ARG A 72 12.23 -10.87 -4.57
N SER A 73 11.82 -10.99 -5.84
CA SER A 73 12.74 -11.44 -6.89
C SER A 73 13.91 -10.45 -7.02
N GLY A 74 15.07 -10.93 -7.50
CA GLY A 74 16.24 -10.07 -7.75
C GLY A 74 16.07 -9.13 -8.95
N GLU A 75 15.03 -9.30 -9.76
CA GLU A 75 14.79 -8.58 -11.02
C GLU A 75 13.82 -7.38 -10.86
N VAL A 76 13.29 -7.15 -9.64
CA VAL A 76 12.39 -6.01 -9.39
C VAL A 76 13.15 -4.69 -9.31
N ALA A 77 12.51 -3.59 -9.70
CA ALA A 77 13.12 -2.25 -9.77
C ALA A 77 13.64 -1.73 -8.42
N THR A 78 13.05 -2.17 -7.29
CA THR A 78 13.41 -1.72 -5.95
C THR A 78 13.48 -2.89 -4.97
N HIS A 79 14.45 -2.84 -4.05
CA HIS A 79 14.55 -3.77 -2.91
C HIS A 79 14.61 -5.27 -3.27
N GLY A 80 15.22 -5.63 -4.41
CA GLY A 80 15.39 -7.03 -4.82
C GLY A 80 16.11 -7.87 -3.77
N GLY A 81 15.62 -9.09 -3.53
CA GLY A 81 16.19 -10.05 -2.57
C GLY A 81 15.85 -9.79 -1.10
N LEU A 82 15.19 -8.68 -0.76
CA LEU A 82 14.68 -8.41 0.57
C LEU A 82 13.35 -9.13 0.82
N TYR A 83 12.95 -9.19 2.08
CA TYR A 83 11.68 -9.75 2.52
C TYR A 83 10.71 -8.62 2.86
N ASN A 84 9.46 -8.75 2.41
CA ASN A 84 8.35 -7.88 2.77
C ASN A 84 7.07 -8.71 2.96
N GLY A 85 6.01 -8.08 3.46
CA GLY A 85 4.67 -8.63 3.41
C GLY A 85 4.09 -8.58 1.99
N PRO A 86 2.95 -9.23 1.73
CA PRO A 86 2.19 -9.05 0.50
C PRO A 86 1.86 -7.58 0.30
N SER A 87 2.09 -7.05 -0.91
CA SER A 87 2.00 -5.61 -1.12
C SER A 87 1.70 -5.24 -2.57
N GLY A 88 0.94 -4.16 -2.75
CA GLY A 88 0.63 -3.60 -4.06
C GLY A 88 0.11 -2.18 -3.97
N HIS A 89 -0.61 -1.76 -5.01
CA HIS A 89 -1.12 -0.41 -5.13
C HIS A 89 -2.64 -0.43 -5.33
N PRO A 90 -3.39 0.46 -4.67
CA PRO A 90 -4.81 0.59 -4.93
C PRO A 90 -5.08 1.05 -6.36
N GLU A 91 -6.14 0.53 -6.96
CA GLU A 91 -6.54 0.82 -8.34
C GLU A 91 -7.50 2.02 -8.39
N PRO A 92 -7.06 3.19 -8.90
CA PRO A 92 -7.92 4.38 -8.97
C PRO A 92 -9.23 4.15 -9.73
N SER A 93 -9.21 3.32 -10.77
CA SER A 93 -10.38 2.97 -11.59
C SER A 93 -11.51 2.32 -10.81
N ARG A 94 -11.22 1.71 -9.66
CA ARG A 94 -12.22 1.09 -8.78
C ARG A 94 -12.82 2.07 -7.77
N ALA A 95 -12.16 3.21 -7.54
CA ALA A 95 -12.54 4.18 -6.52
C ALA A 95 -13.07 5.50 -7.10
N VAL A 96 -12.57 5.92 -8.27
CA VAL A 96 -12.91 7.21 -8.89
C VAL A 96 -13.94 7.00 -9.98
N VAL A 97 -15.05 7.75 -9.91
CA VAL A 97 -16.11 7.76 -10.93
C VAL A 97 -16.10 9.12 -11.62
N GLU A 98 -16.04 9.13 -12.97
CA GLU A 98 -16.13 10.35 -13.75
C GLU A 98 -17.48 11.06 -13.51
N GLY A 99 -17.46 12.38 -13.31
CA GLY A 99 -18.66 13.20 -13.14
C GLY A 99 -19.13 13.36 -11.69
N ASP A 100 -18.35 12.98 -10.72
CA ASP A 100 -18.64 13.27 -9.30
C ASP A 100 -18.55 14.79 -9.03
N ASP A 101 -19.67 15.45 -8.80
CA ASP A 101 -19.70 16.86 -8.37
C ASP A 101 -20.00 17.05 -6.85
N LYS A 102 -19.70 18.18 -6.40
CA LYS A 102 -18.94 18.75 -5.31
C LYS A 102 -19.30 18.52 -3.83
N GLU A 103 -20.37 17.96 -3.35
CA GLU A 103 -20.55 17.98 -1.87
C GLU A 103 -21.19 16.69 -1.29
N THR A 104 -22.26 16.21 -1.85
CA THR A 104 -22.91 14.95 -1.40
C THR A 104 -22.07 13.74 -1.81
N ARG A 105 -21.29 13.87 -2.88
CA ARG A 105 -20.43 12.84 -3.47
C ARG A 105 -19.07 12.72 -2.78
N ALA A 106 -18.59 13.74 -2.08
CA ALA A 106 -17.31 13.67 -1.37
C ALA A 106 -17.30 12.55 -0.31
N VAL A 107 -18.38 12.39 0.45
CA VAL A 107 -18.49 11.32 1.46
C VAL A 107 -18.57 9.94 0.82
N GLU A 108 -19.33 9.81 -0.28
CA GLU A 108 -19.43 8.55 -1.03
C GLU A 108 -18.11 8.22 -1.74
N ALA A 109 -17.45 9.23 -2.32
CA ALA A 109 -16.12 9.08 -2.92
C ALA A 109 -15.09 8.64 -1.87
N ALA A 110 -15.05 9.28 -0.70
CA ALA A 110 -14.17 8.89 0.40
C ALA A 110 -14.44 7.45 0.87
N ALA A 111 -15.72 7.03 0.92
CA ALA A 111 -16.07 5.66 1.26
C ALA A 111 -15.61 4.65 0.20
N ARG A 112 -15.74 4.98 -1.11
CA ARG A 112 -15.24 4.13 -2.20
C ARG A 112 -13.71 4.01 -2.15
N VAL A 113 -13.00 5.13 -2.00
CA VAL A 113 -11.54 5.15 -1.87
C VAL A 113 -11.09 4.31 -0.66
N ARG A 114 -11.69 4.52 0.50
CA ARG A 114 -11.40 3.70 1.68
C ARG A 114 -11.63 2.21 1.40
N ASN A 115 -12.76 1.86 0.80
CA ASN A 115 -13.09 0.46 0.49
C ASN A 115 -12.07 -0.13 -0.49
N GLU A 116 -11.61 0.63 -1.48
CA GLU A 116 -10.55 0.19 -2.40
C GLU A 116 -9.24 -0.07 -1.67
N LEU A 117 -8.80 0.80 -0.76
CA LEU A 117 -7.58 0.59 0.02
C LEU A 117 -7.62 -0.73 0.81
N TYR A 118 -8.76 -1.02 1.44
CA TYR A 118 -8.95 -2.27 2.20
C TYR A 118 -9.11 -3.50 1.30
N ALA A 119 -9.76 -3.36 0.16
CA ALA A 119 -9.92 -4.45 -0.82
C ALA A 119 -8.59 -4.77 -1.50
N SER A 120 -7.82 -3.75 -1.88
CA SER A 120 -6.51 -3.89 -2.53
C SER A 120 -5.57 -4.77 -1.69
N VAL A 121 -5.40 -4.48 -0.41
CA VAL A 121 -4.49 -5.27 0.44
C VAL A 121 -4.93 -6.74 0.59
N LEU A 122 -6.23 -7.05 0.54
CA LEU A 122 -6.72 -8.43 0.54
C LEU A 122 -6.48 -9.13 -0.80
N MET A 123 -6.68 -8.41 -1.90
CA MET A 123 -6.43 -8.93 -3.25
C MET A 123 -4.94 -9.24 -3.45
N GLU A 124 -4.05 -8.32 -3.09
CA GLU A 124 -2.61 -8.55 -3.15
C GLU A 124 -2.18 -9.73 -2.27
N THR A 125 -2.76 -9.85 -1.06
CA THR A 125 -2.50 -11.01 -0.20
C THR A 125 -2.94 -12.32 -0.85
N HIS A 126 -4.09 -12.32 -1.52
CA HIS A 126 -4.59 -13.48 -2.26
C HIS A 126 -3.68 -13.81 -3.45
N GLU A 127 -3.37 -12.82 -4.28
CA GLU A 127 -2.59 -12.99 -5.52
C GLU A 127 -1.15 -13.40 -5.25
N GLU A 128 -0.49 -12.82 -4.23
CA GLU A 128 0.92 -13.09 -3.94
C GLU A 128 1.14 -14.33 -3.05
N VAL A 129 0.18 -14.68 -2.20
CA VAL A 129 0.32 -15.80 -1.23
C VAL A 129 -0.56 -17.00 -1.57
N GLY A 130 -1.58 -16.83 -2.42
CA GLY A 130 -2.54 -17.88 -2.78
C GLY A 130 -3.61 -18.17 -1.72
N VAL A 131 -3.65 -17.43 -0.60
CA VAL A 131 -4.67 -17.64 0.44
C VAL A 131 -6.03 -17.20 -0.08
N PRO A 132 -7.07 -18.08 -0.08
CA PRO A 132 -8.40 -17.72 -0.54
C PRO A 132 -8.99 -16.53 0.23
N LEU A 133 -9.67 -15.60 -0.47
CA LEU A 133 -10.21 -14.39 0.13
C LEU A 133 -11.15 -14.65 1.31
N GLU A 134 -11.97 -15.72 1.24
CA GLU A 134 -12.88 -16.12 2.31
C GLU A 134 -12.17 -16.63 3.57
N LYS A 135 -10.86 -16.91 3.48
CA LYS A 135 -10.01 -17.29 4.62
C LYS A 135 -9.28 -16.11 5.24
N LEU A 136 -9.36 -14.94 4.62
CA LEU A 136 -8.77 -13.69 5.13
C LEU A 136 -9.80 -12.96 6.00
N LYS A 137 -9.35 -12.39 7.10
CA LYS A 137 -10.17 -11.51 7.94
C LYS A 137 -10.07 -10.06 7.48
N ALA A 138 -11.06 -9.25 7.85
CA ALA A 138 -11.04 -7.82 7.57
C ALA A 138 -9.72 -7.18 8.03
N PRO A 139 -9.04 -6.39 7.18
CA PRO A 139 -7.79 -5.75 7.52
C PRO A 139 -7.96 -4.71 8.63
N THR A 140 -6.91 -4.54 9.44
CA THR A 140 -6.83 -3.44 10.41
C THR A 140 -5.68 -2.54 10.03
N LEU A 141 -5.93 -1.24 9.77
CA LEU A 141 -4.88 -0.27 9.50
C LEU A 141 -4.01 -0.10 10.75
N LEU A 142 -2.72 -0.33 10.63
CA LEU A 142 -1.72 -0.16 11.69
C LEU A 142 -1.09 1.23 11.66
N GLY A 143 -0.90 1.79 10.46
CA GLY A 143 -0.26 3.09 10.30
C GLY A 143 0.17 3.38 8.88
N VAL A 144 0.92 4.46 8.72
CA VAL A 144 1.58 4.85 7.48
C VAL A 144 3.08 4.76 7.70
N MET A 145 3.79 4.17 6.78
CA MET A 145 5.25 4.14 6.77
C MET A 145 5.76 4.78 5.48
N ALA A 146 7.00 5.20 5.47
CA ALA A 146 7.68 5.64 4.27
C ALA A 146 8.86 4.70 4.00
N ASP A 147 9.04 4.32 2.75
CA ASP A 147 10.21 3.58 2.32
C ASP A 147 11.47 4.48 2.30
N PRO A 148 12.67 3.95 2.04
CA PRO A 148 13.90 4.76 1.97
C PRO A 148 13.88 5.85 0.88
N THR A 149 12.97 5.79 -0.08
CA THR A 149 12.77 6.83 -1.10
C THR A 149 11.74 7.89 -0.70
N GLY A 150 11.10 7.73 0.46
CA GLY A 150 10.04 8.60 0.94
C GLY A 150 8.64 8.24 0.42
N LYS A 151 8.50 7.16 -0.35
CA LYS A 151 7.20 6.68 -0.84
C LYS A 151 6.32 6.23 0.33
N PRO A 152 5.07 6.72 0.43
CA PRO A 152 4.16 6.31 1.51
C PRO A 152 3.56 4.94 1.25
N ASP A 153 3.48 4.11 2.30
CA ASP A 153 2.79 2.83 2.32
C ASP A 153 1.85 2.74 3.52
N LEU A 154 0.61 2.31 3.29
CA LEU A 154 -0.32 1.94 4.36
C LEU A 154 -0.01 0.53 4.83
N LEU A 155 0.26 0.37 6.11
CA LEU A 155 0.53 -0.91 6.73
C LEU A 155 -0.74 -1.48 7.36
N PHE A 156 -1.15 -2.67 6.95
CA PHE A 156 -2.32 -3.37 7.45
C PHE A 156 -1.96 -4.66 8.18
N LEU A 157 -2.66 -4.96 9.26
CA LEU A 157 -2.70 -6.29 9.83
C LEU A 157 -3.81 -7.08 9.14
N VAL A 158 -3.45 -8.17 8.48
CA VAL A 158 -4.36 -9.15 7.89
C VAL A 158 -4.18 -10.47 8.64
N ARG A 159 -5.28 -11.11 9.03
CA ARG A 159 -5.25 -12.43 9.67
C ARG A 159 -5.90 -13.46 8.77
N THR A 160 -5.36 -14.67 8.77
CA THR A 160 -6.00 -15.83 8.12
C THR A 160 -6.43 -16.87 9.12
N GLU A 161 -7.44 -17.68 8.75
CA GLU A 161 -7.86 -18.88 9.50
C GLU A 161 -6.92 -20.06 9.30
N LEU A 162 -6.03 -19.98 8.29
CA LEU A 162 -5.07 -21.02 7.95
C LEU A 162 -3.85 -20.94 8.88
N ASP A 163 -3.30 -22.09 9.23
CA ASP A 163 -1.99 -22.17 9.89
C ASP A 163 -0.84 -21.99 8.87
N ALA A 164 0.38 -21.89 9.35
CA ALA A 164 1.54 -21.67 8.51
C ALA A 164 1.80 -22.79 7.50
N ALA A 165 1.42 -24.04 7.80
CA ALA A 165 1.57 -25.16 6.89
C ALA A 165 0.60 -25.04 5.72
N ALA A 166 -0.68 -24.78 5.99
CA ALA A 166 -1.70 -24.56 4.97
C ALA A 166 -1.41 -23.34 4.09
N VAL A 167 -0.89 -22.26 4.66
CA VAL A 167 -0.46 -21.08 3.87
C VAL A 167 0.68 -21.44 2.90
N ARG A 168 1.64 -22.25 3.33
CA ARG A 168 2.72 -22.72 2.42
C ARG A 168 2.17 -23.60 1.29
N GLU A 169 1.17 -24.42 1.55
CA GLU A 169 0.49 -25.22 0.51
C GLU A 169 -0.21 -24.33 -0.50
N CYS A 170 -0.93 -23.30 -0.04
CA CYS A 170 -1.57 -22.31 -0.94
C CYS A 170 -0.51 -21.63 -1.83
N TYR A 171 0.59 -21.17 -1.25
CA TYR A 171 1.67 -20.51 -2.01
C TYR A 171 2.30 -21.45 -3.05
N ALA A 172 2.56 -22.70 -2.70
CA ALA A 172 3.12 -23.69 -3.60
C ALA A 172 2.20 -23.99 -4.79
N ALA A 173 0.89 -24.11 -4.54
CA ALA A 173 -0.11 -24.34 -5.58
C ALA A 173 -0.18 -23.16 -6.60
N GLY A 174 -0.14 -21.92 -6.12
CA GLY A 174 -0.12 -20.72 -6.98
C GLY A 174 1.16 -20.60 -7.82
N ALA A 175 2.29 -21.08 -7.33
CA ALA A 175 3.55 -21.07 -8.06
C ALA A 175 3.64 -22.11 -9.20
N GLU A 176 2.75 -23.13 -9.20
CA GLU A 176 2.69 -24.17 -10.26
C GLU A 176 1.78 -23.75 -11.43
N GLU A 177 0.90 -22.75 -11.22
CA GLU A 177 -0.03 -22.26 -12.25
C GLU A 177 0.50 -21.05 -13.05
N GLY A 178 1.62 -20.46 -12.66
CA GLY A 178 2.28 -19.30 -13.29
C GLY A 178 3.53 -19.67 -14.05
#